data_9bc56aab1b23faa1b73f6f84d457a430
#
_entry.id   9bc56aab1b23faa1b73f6f84d457a430
#
_cell.length_a   1.000
_cell.length_b   1.000
_cell.length_c   1.000
_cell.angle_alpha   90.00
_cell.angle_beta   90.00
_cell.angle_gamma   90.00
#
_symmetry.space_group_name_H-M   'P 1'
#
loop_
_entity.id
_entity.type
_entity.pdbx_description
1 polymer ?
#
loop_
_entity_poly.entity_id
_entity_poly.type
_entity_poly.pdbx_seq_one_letter_code
_entity_poly.pdbx_strand_id
1 'polypeptide(L)'
;MKKLAALIIEDRFFEDFGKTCYDHMKFLPKDTDLCIYTSEEHQEKYTKQLAEYKITPIFKSYNQDTPIPHSIKYINGVDQFLADKHMKALFNMCMVMTTPEFWKDYFEYERVLIFQRDSAILREGIEEFFEYDYVGAPCYNFVKDQTIQNGGLSLRNPKIMEYICRLYGWSSDLQDLMVVGQYSTASFFAEDIFFCLRMIKYNAGILAPLEASKKFSCESKHELGTLGYHRISAYMTEDEVKSIQNQYN
;
A
#
# COMPACT_ATOMS: atom_id res chain seq x y z
N MET A 1 -4.43 -13.00 -18.97
CA MET A 1 -4.42 -12.23 -17.72
C MET A 1 -3.04 -11.63 -17.60
N LYS A 2 -2.92 -10.32 -17.40
CA LYS A 2 -1.63 -9.65 -17.13
C LYS A 2 -1.14 -10.08 -15.76
N LYS A 3 0.18 -10.19 -15.56
CA LYS A 3 0.71 -10.67 -14.28
C LYS A 3 0.66 -9.62 -13.19
N LEU A 4 1.10 -8.39 -13.49
CA LEU A 4 1.33 -7.37 -12.47
C LEU A 4 0.89 -5.98 -12.91
N ALA A 5 0.21 -5.24 -12.03
CA ALA A 5 0.10 -3.79 -12.06
C ALA A 5 0.92 -3.21 -10.90
N ALA A 6 1.73 -2.19 -11.17
CA ALA A 6 2.35 -1.35 -10.15
C ALA A 6 1.50 -0.09 -9.96
N LEU A 7 1.07 0.18 -8.75
CA LEU A 7 0.11 1.21 -8.42
C LEU A 7 0.67 2.21 -7.43
N ILE A 8 0.59 3.49 -7.78
CA ILE A 8 0.80 4.60 -6.84
C ILE A 8 -0.44 5.48 -6.78
N ILE A 9 -0.83 5.85 -5.56
CA ILE A 9 -1.91 6.81 -5.30
C ILE A 9 -1.26 8.06 -4.71
N GLU A 10 -1.21 9.14 -5.48
CA GLU A 10 -0.54 10.37 -5.05
C GLU A 10 -1.22 11.60 -5.66
N ASP A 11 -1.78 12.41 -4.81
CA ASP A 11 -2.52 13.63 -5.21
C ASP A 11 -1.72 14.93 -5.00
N ARG A 12 -0.49 14.81 -4.49
CA ARG A 12 0.43 15.94 -4.35
C ARG A 12 1.42 15.93 -5.50
N PHE A 13 1.66 17.10 -6.09
CA PHE A 13 2.72 17.23 -7.09
C PHE A 13 4.12 17.18 -6.42
N PHE A 14 5.04 16.42 -7.03
CA PHE A 14 6.46 16.46 -6.70
C PHE A 14 7.35 16.27 -7.93
N GLU A 15 8.51 16.93 -7.91
CA GLU A 15 9.37 17.05 -9.09
C GLU A 15 10.11 15.76 -9.46
N ASP A 16 10.32 14.85 -8.52
CA ASP A 16 11.04 13.60 -8.70
C ASP A 16 10.12 12.38 -8.93
N PHE A 17 8.84 12.60 -9.25
CA PHE A 17 7.85 11.53 -9.44
C PHE A 17 8.27 10.53 -10.50
N GLY A 18 8.71 11.01 -11.68
CA GLY A 18 9.15 10.15 -12.78
C GLY A 18 10.31 9.25 -12.37
N LYS A 19 11.29 9.83 -11.64
CA LYS A 19 12.42 9.07 -11.10
C LYS A 19 11.98 8.03 -10.08
N THR A 20 11.09 8.40 -9.17
CA THR A 20 10.54 7.48 -8.17
C THR A 20 9.85 6.28 -8.83
N CYS A 21 9.00 6.53 -9.82
CA CYS A 21 8.36 5.44 -10.57
C CYS A 21 9.38 4.57 -11.31
N TYR A 22 10.36 5.19 -11.97
CA TYR A 22 11.41 4.44 -12.67
C TYR A 22 12.21 3.54 -11.72
N ASP A 23 12.60 4.05 -10.56
CA ASP A 23 13.38 3.29 -9.57
C ASP A 23 12.64 2.05 -9.05
N HIS A 24 11.29 2.08 -9.02
CA HIS A 24 10.49 0.91 -8.72
C HIS A 24 10.35 -0.01 -9.94
N MET A 25 9.97 0.55 -11.07
CA MET A 25 9.67 -0.23 -12.29
C MET A 25 10.87 -0.99 -12.85
N LYS A 26 12.10 -0.51 -12.66
CA LYS A 26 13.32 -1.15 -13.20
C LYS A 26 13.58 -2.57 -12.69
N PHE A 27 13.02 -2.94 -11.54
CA PHE A 27 13.15 -4.26 -10.92
C PHE A 27 11.91 -5.14 -11.10
N LEU A 28 10.86 -4.63 -11.74
CA LEU A 28 9.63 -5.36 -12.00
C LEU A 28 9.67 -6.05 -13.37
N PRO A 29 8.85 -7.08 -13.59
CA PRO A 29 8.66 -7.69 -14.91
C PRO A 29 8.39 -6.64 -15.99
N LYS A 30 8.96 -6.82 -17.18
CA LYS A 30 8.89 -5.83 -18.28
C LYS A 30 7.48 -5.53 -18.78
N ASP A 31 6.57 -6.45 -18.56
CA ASP A 31 5.14 -6.35 -18.93
C ASP A 31 4.27 -5.79 -17.79
N THR A 32 4.89 -5.22 -16.75
CA THR A 32 4.18 -4.56 -15.65
C THR A 32 3.61 -3.22 -16.12
N ASP A 33 2.32 -3.01 -15.92
CA ASP A 33 1.69 -1.71 -16.15
C ASP A 33 1.89 -0.80 -14.94
N LEU A 34 2.23 0.48 -15.19
CA LEU A 34 2.24 1.52 -14.16
C LEU A 34 0.87 2.20 -14.12
N CYS A 35 0.14 2.03 -13.03
CA CYS A 35 -1.13 2.68 -12.77
C CYS A 35 -0.94 3.84 -11.76
N ILE A 36 -1.51 5.01 -12.07
CA ILE A 36 -1.37 6.21 -11.25
C ILE A 36 -2.75 6.78 -10.94
N TYR A 37 -3.09 6.84 -9.65
CA TYR A 37 -4.23 7.61 -9.16
C TYR A 37 -3.75 9.00 -8.74
N THR A 38 -4.21 10.02 -9.46
CA THR A 38 -3.86 11.42 -9.19
C THR A 38 -4.94 12.35 -9.74
N SER A 39 -4.91 13.62 -9.32
CA SER A 39 -5.78 14.65 -9.89
C SER A 39 -5.42 14.94 -11.36
N GLU A 40 -6.41 15.38 -12.14
CA GLU A 40 -6.22 15.70 -13.57
C GLU A 40 -5.16 16.76 -13.80
N GLU A 41 -5.03 17.73 -12.90
CA GLU A 41 -4.03 18.81 -12.98
C GLU A 41 -2.57 18.32 -12.94
N HIS A 42 -2.31 17.14 -12.37
CA HIS A 42 -0.97 16.58 -12.27
C HIS A 42 -0.64 15.61 -13.43
N GLN A 43 -1.63 15.09 -14.15
CA GLN A 43 -1.43 14.05 -15.15
C GLN A 43 -0.49 14.47 -16.27
N GLU A 44 -0.64 15.70 -16.81
CA GLU A 44 0.23 16.21 -17.86
C GLU A 44 1.69 16.34 -17.39
N LYS A 45 1.90 16.85 -16.17
CA LYS A 45 3.24 17.03 -15.59
C LYS A 45 3.92 15.67 -15.37
N TYR A 46 3.19 14.70 -14.82
CA TYR A 46 3.69 13.34 -14.60
C TYR A 46 3.96 12.60 -15.91
N THR A 47 3.12 12.79 -16.93
CA THR A 47 3.39 12.26 -18.27
C THR A 47 4.73 12.74 -18.82
N LYS A 48 5.04 14.04 -18.68
CA LYS A 48 6.33 14.60 -19.13
C LYS A 48 7.51 14.00 -18.38
N GLN A 49 7.42 13.88 -17.06
CA GLN A 49 8.47 13.29 -16.24
C GLN A 49 8.71 11.79 -16.58
N LEU A 50 7.64 11.02 -16.76
CA LEU A 50 7.72 9.59 -17.07
C LEU A 50 8.24 9.31 -18.48
N ALA A 51 7.99 10.22 -19.42
CA ALA A 51 8.50 10.13 -20.79
C ALA A 51 10.05 10.14 -20.84
N GLU A 52 10.73 10.81 -19.90
CA GLU A 52 12.19 10.81 -19.78
C GLU A 52 12.73 9.38 -19.51
N TYR A 53 11.95 8.54 -18.87
CA TYR A 53 12.26 7.14 -18.54
C TYR A 53 11.59 6.13 -19.47
N LYS A 54 10.90 6.60 -20.53
CA LYS A 54 10.16 5.77 -21.51
C LYS A 54 9.05 4.92 -20.85
N ILE A 55 8.42 5.45 -19.80
CA ILE A 55 7.32 4.81 -19.09
C ILE A 55 6.01 5.44 -19.59
N THR A 56 5.06 4.61 -20.00
CA THR A 56 3.70 5.01 -20.36
C THR A 56 2.76 4.65 -19.22
N PRO A 57 2.22 5.62 -18.49
CA PRO A 57 1.33 5.36 -17.37
C PRO A 57 -0.10 5.12 -17.81
N ILE A 58 -0.87 4.43 -16.96
CA ILE A 58 -2.33 4.35 -17.01
C ILE A 58 -2.84 5.25 -15.89
N PHE A 59 -3.41 6.39 -16.25
CA PHE A 59 -4.02 7.27 -15.25
C PHE A 59 -5.42 6.81 -14.88
N LYS A 60 -5.71 6.89 -13.58
CA LYS A 60 -7.02 6.70 -13.00
C LYS A 60 -7.44 7.98 -12.28
N SER A 61 -8.71 8.36 -12.41
CA SER A 61 -9.24 9.54 -11.75
C SER A 61 -9.34 9.32 -10.25
N TYR A 62 -8.77 10.23 -9.47
CA TYR A 62 -8.90 10.26 -8.03
C TYR A 62 -10.11 11.12 -7.65
N ASN A 63 -11.15 10.51 -7.10
CA ASN A 63 -12.27 11.26 -6.54
C ASN A 63 -12.03 11.52 -5.05
N GLN A 64 -11.77 12.78 -4.70
CA GLN A 64 -11.50 13.20 -3.32
C GLN A 64 -12.74 13.23 -2.42
N ASP A 65 -13.95 13.13 -3.00
CA ASP A 65 -15.22 13.22 -2.26
C ASP A 65 -15.77 11.84 -1.86
N THR A 66 -14.89 10.94 -1.42
CA THR A 66 -15.33 9.65 -0.91
C THR A 66 -16.14 9.85 0.38
N PRO A 67 -17.39 9.38 0.45
CA PRO A 67 -18.23 9.57 1.62
C PRO A 67 -17.61 8.93 2.87
N ILE A 68 -17.57 9.67 3.97
CA ILE A 68 -17.13 9.14 5.25
C ILE A 68 -18.15 8.10 5.73
N PRO A 69 -17.76 6.83 5.93
CA PRO A 69 -18.65 5.81 6.46
C PRO A 69 -19.27 6.25 7.79
N HIS A 70 -20.58 5.99 7.98
CA HIS A 70 -21.32 6.44 9.15
C HIS A 70 -20.67 5.99 10.47
N SER A 71 -20.16 4.78 10.52
CA SER A 71 -19.46 4.22 11.68
C SER A 71 -18.22 5.00 12.10
N ILE A 72 -17.53 5.62 11.13
CA ILE A 72 -16.30 6.38 11.37
C ILE A 72 -16.59 7.73 12.02
N LYS A 73 -17.73 8.34 11.74
CA LYS A 73 -18.14 9.63 12.32
C LYS A 73 -18.23 9.63 13.86
N TYR A 74 -18.34 8.46 14.47
CA TYR A 74 -18.43 8.31 15.92
C TYR A 74 -17.07 8.03 16.61
N ILE A 75 -15.96 7.98 15.85
CA ILE A 75 -14.65 7.82 16.45
C ILE A 75 -14.23 9.14 17.05
N ASN A 76 -13.88 9.11 18.34
CA ASN A 76 -13.43 10.31 19.06
C ASN A 76 -12.18 10.91 18.39
N GLY A 77 -12.21 12.20 18.10
CA GLY A 77 -11.10 12.93 17.45
C GLY A 77 -11.08 12.85 15.93
N VAL A 78 -12.03 12.18 15.26
CA VAL A 78 -12.07 12.05 13.80
C VAL A 78 -12.18 13.41 13.10
N ASP A 79 -13.00 14.32 13.63
CA ASP A 79 -13.17 15.66 13.04
C ASP A 79 -11.86 16.45 13.07
N GLN A 80 -11.13 16.36 14.18
CA GLN A 80 -9.82 17.00 14.33
C GLN A 80 -8.76 16.39 13.41
N PHE A 81 -8.78 15.07 13.22
CA PHE A 81 -7.95 14.35 12.27
C PHE A 81 -8.24 14.76 10.83
N LEU A 82 -9.51 14.84 10.43
CA LEU A 82 -9.93 15.21 9.07
C LEU A 82 -9.79 16.72 8.78
N ALA A 83 -9.57 17.54 9.79
CA ALA A 83 -9.24 18.96 9.61
C ALA A 83 -7.83 19.18 9.06
N ASP A 84 -6.90 18.23 9.27
CA ASP A 84 -5.58 18.24 8.65
C ASP A 84 -5.67 17.74 7.20
N LYS A 85 -5.17 18.55 6.24
CA LYS A 85 -5.23 18.22 4.80
C LYS A 85 -4.48 16.93 4.43
N HIS A 86 -3.34 16.67 5.07
CA HIS A 86 -2.56 15.46 4.79
C HIS A 86 -3.26 14.21 5.33
N MET A 87 -3.81 14.32 6.53
CA MET A 87 -4.56 13.23 7.13
C MET A 87 -5.85 12.95 6.38
N LYS A 88 -6.52 14.00 5.86
CA LYS A 88 -7.69 13.85 5.00
C LYS A 88 -7.35 13.15 3.67
N ALA A 89 -6.22 13.50 3.04
CA ALA A 89 -5.78 12.83 1.81
C ALA A 89 -5.47 11.35 2.05
N LEU A 90 -4.75 11.03 3.13
CA LEU A 90 -4.49 9.65 3.55
C LEU A 90 -5.79 8.88 3.80
N PHE A 91 -6.73 9.50 4.53
CA PHE A 91 -8.05 8.93 4.78
C PHE A 91 -8.80 8.62 3.48
N ASN A 92 -8.84 9.57 2.54
CA ASN A 92 -9.51 9.37 1.25
C ASN A 92 -8.88 8.21 0.46
N MET A 93 -7.55 8.12 0.43
CA MET A 93 -6.84 7.01 -0.18
C MET A 93 -7.25 5.66 0.44
N CYS A 94 -7.26 5.57 1.77
CA CYS A 94 -7.67 4.36 2.48
C CYS A 94 -9.14 4.00 2.18
N MET A 95 -10.03 4.99 2.14
CA MET A 95 -11.44 4.77 1.83
C MET A 95 -11.65 4.26 0.40
N VAL A 96 -10.96 4.83 -0.58
CA VAL A 96 -11.00 4.36 -1.97
C VAL A 96 -10.53 2.92 -2.08
N MET A 97 -9.38 2.58 -1.50
CA MET A 97 -8.84 1.23 -1.54
C MET A 97 -9.67 0.19 -0.79
N THR A 98 -10.61 0.62 0.06
CA THR A 98 -11.51 -0.29 0.77
C THR A 98 -12.90 -0.38 0.15
N THR A 99 -13.05 0.05 -1.12
CA THR A 99 -14.25 -0.16 -1.93
C THR A 99 -14.08 -1.32 -2.90
N PRO A 100 -15.13 -2.13 -3.15
CA PRO A 100 -15.07 -3.22 -4.14
C PRO A 100 -14.78 -2.71 -5.55
N GLU A 101 -15.30 -1.54 -5.92
CA GLU A 101 -15.20 -0.93 -7.24
C GLU A 101 -13.74 -0.65 -7.61
N PHE A 102 -12.95 -0.16 -6.66
CA PHE A 102 -11.52 0.08 -6.86
C PHE A 102 -10.78 -1.17 -7.31
N TRP A 103 -11.01 -2.31 -6.67
CA TRP A 103 -10.30 -3.55 -6.99
C TRP A 103 -10.79 -4.22 -8.26
N LYS A 104 -12.04 -4.03 -8.66
CA LYS A 104 -12.58 -4.54 -9.94
C LYS A 104 -11.82 -4.01 -11.14
N ASP A 105 -11.32 -2.79 -11.07
CA ASP A 105 -10.50 -2.17 -12.11
C ASP A 105 -9.19 -2.91 -12.37
N TYR A 106 -8.80 -3.80 -11.45
CA TYR A 106 -7.56 -4.58 -11.53
C TYR A 106 -7.78 -6.08 -11.75
N PHE A 107 -8.99 -6.53 -12.08
CA PHE A 107 -9.28 -7.96 -12.26
C PHE A 107 -8.56 -8.62 -13.43
N GLU A 108 -8.02 -7.85 -14.36
CA GLU A 108 -7.18 -8.34 -15.44
C GLU A 108 -5.77 -8.72 -14.98
N TYR A 109 -5.35 -8.26 -13.80
CA TYR A 109 -4.03 -8.55 -13.22
C TYR A 109 -4.11 -9.70 -12.20
N GLU A 110 -3.03 -10.46 -12.13
CA GLU A 110 -2.88 -11.50 -11.12
C GLU A 110 -2.56 -10.88 -9.75
N ARG A 111 -1.72 -9.86 -9.76
CA ARG A 111 -1.31 -9.11 -8.56
C ARG A 111 -1.26 -7.61 -8.84
N VAL A 112 -1.44 -6.85 -7.78
CA VAL A 112 -1.25 -5.39 -7.74
C VAL A 112 -0.19 -5.08 -6.69
N LEU A 113 0.92 -4.49 -7.12
CA LEU A 113 1.93 -3.92 -6.24
C LEU A 113 1.54 -2.48 -5.91
N ILE A 114 1.22 -2.19 -4.67
CA ILE A 114 1.08 -0.81 -4.19
C ILE A 114 2.45 -0.35 -3.70
N PHE A 115 2.85 0.84 -4.10
CA PHE A 115 4.05 1.49 -3.61
C PHE A 115 3.80 2.97 -3.31
N GLN A 116 4.48 3.51 -2.33
CA GLN A 116 4.43 4.91 -1.94
C GLN A 116 5.77 5.59 -2.24
N ARG A 117 5.79 6.92 -2.24
CA ARG A 117 6.98 7.73 -2.54
C ARG A 117 8.19 7.39 -1.68
N ASP A 118 7.96 7.04 -0.41
CA ASP A 118 8.97 6.72 0.59
C ASP A 118 9.27 5.20 0.68
N SER A 119 8.92 4.46 -0.36
CA SER A 119 9.30 3.07 -0.54
C SER A 119 10.38 2.91 -1.61
N ALA A 120 10.99 1.74 -1.67
CA ALA A 120 11.86 1.34 -2.78
C ALA A 120 11.85 -0.17 -2.97
N ILE A 121 12.04 -0.60 -4.24
CA ILE A 121 12.36 -1.98 -4.60
C ILE A 121 13.88 -2.04 -4.80
N LEU A 122 14.51 -3.05 -4.24
CA LEU A 122 15.97 -3.19 -4.19
C LEU A 122 16.49 -4.26 -5.15
N ARG A 123 15.67 -5.22 -5.54
CA ARG A 123 16.01 -6.35 -6.40
C ARG A 123 14.83 -6.86 -7.22
N GLU A 124 15.09 -7.67 -8.21
CA GLU A 124 14.10 -8.48 -8.93
C GLU A 124 13.55 -9.62 -8.06
N GLY A 125 12.48 -10.28 -8.54
CA GLY A 125 11.91 -11.49 -7.93
C GLY A 125 10.62 -11.27 -7.17
N ILE A 126 9.81 -10.27 -7.54
CA ILE A 126 8.50 -10.02 -6.94
C ILE A 126 7.56 -11.22 -7.07
N GLU A 127 7.74 -12.04 -8.10
CA GLU A 127 6.92 -13.24 -8.34
C GLU A 127 7.10 -14.34 -7.27
N GLU A 128 8.17 -14.29 -6.47
CA GLU A 128 8.38 -15.18 -5.32
C GLU A 128 7.24 -15.08 -4.30
N PHE A 129 6.49 -13.96 -4.33
CA PHE A 129 5.42 -13.65 -3.37
C PHE A 129 4.01 -13.81 -3.95
N PHE A 130 3.86 -14.30 -5.18
CA PHE A 130 2.55 -14.45 -5.84
C PHE A 130 1.66 -15.54 -5.23
N GLU A 131 2.21 -16.37 -4.36
CA GLU A 131 1.40 -17.35 -3.60
C GLU A 131 0.53 -16.69 -2.51
N TYR A 132 0.86 -15.45 -2.07
CA TYR A 132 0.12 -14.74 -1.04
C TYR A 132 -0.91 -13.79 -1.65
N ASP A 133 -2.06 -13.66 -1.00
CA ASP A 133 -3.09 -12.69 -1.39
C ASP A 133 -2.82 -11.30 -0.82
N TYR A 134 -2.00 -11.22 0.22
CA TYR A 134 -1.47 -9.98 0.76
C TYR A 134 -0.08 -10.22 1.37
N VAL A 135 0.88 -9.41 0.97
CA VAL A 135 2.20 -9.31 1.61
C VAL A 135 2.67 -7.86 1.65
N GLY A 136 3.20 -7.43 2.79
CA GLY A 136 3.79 -6.11 3.05
C GLY A 136 4.82 -6.20 4.17
N ALA A 137 5.40 -5.07 4.60
CA ALA A 137 6.35 -5.04 5.70
C ALA A 137 5.68 -5.43 7.03
N PRO A 138 6.29 -6.26 7.89
CA PRO A 138 5.70 -6.63 9.17
C PRO A 138 5.69 -5.44 10.15
N CYS A 139 4.52 -5.12 10.71
CA CYS A 139 4.37 -4.08 11.73
C CYS A 139 4.71 -4.58 13.16
N TYR A 140 5.06 -5.87 13.32
CA TYR A 140 5.32 -6.53 14.61
C TYR A 140 4.16 -6.45 15.62
N ASN A 141 2.97 -6.14 15.16
CA ASN A 141 1.72 -6.22 15.93
C ASN A 141 1.03 -7.53 15.57
N PHE A 142 0.84 -8.41 16.54
CA PHE A 142 0.35 -9.76 16.31
C PHE A 142 -1.12 -9.90 16.69
N VAL A 143 -1.86 -10.57 15.83
CA VAL A 143 -3.24 -11.01 16.06
C VAL A 143 -3.30 -12.50 15.73
N LYS A 144 -3.62 -13.35 16.71
CA LYS A 144 -3.66 -14.82 16.51
C LYS A 144 -2.36 -15.37 15.85
N ASP A 145 -1.21 -14.97 16.35
CA ASP A 145 0.11 -15.39 15.86
C ASP A 145 0.47 -14.93 14.42
N GLN A 146 -0.36 -14.09 13.81
CA GLN A 146 -0.07 -13.45 12.53
C GLN A 146 0.19 -11.95 12.73
N THR A 147 1.10 -11.40 11.94
CA THR A 147 1.42 -9.97 12.01
C THR A 147 0.54 -9.14 11.10
N ILE A 148 0.15 -7.95 11.55
CA ILE A 148 -0.34 -6.90 10.66
C ILE A 148 0.82 -6.47 9.76
N GLN A 149 0.53 -6.23 8.48
CA GLN A 149 1.53 -5.89 7.49
C GLN A 149 1.20 -4.55 6.86
N ASN A 150 2.22 -3.70 6.72
CA ASN A 150 2.09 -2.34 6.19
C ASN A 150 1.70 -2.31 4.71
N GLY A 151 0.92 -1.31 4.32
CA GLY A 151 0.37 -1.12 2.98
C GLY A 151 1.23 -0.32 2.01
N GLY A 152 2.23 0.45 2.49
CA GLY A 152 2.96 1.42 1.68
C GLY A 152 3.93 0.82 0.65
N LEU A 153 4.42 -0.40 0.89
CA LEU A 153 4.94 -1.30 -0.12
C LEU A 153 4.30 -2.65 0.11
N SER A 154 3.32 -3.03 -0.72
CA SER A 154 2.55 -4.26 -0.53
C SER A 154 2.09 -4.85 -1.86
N LEU A 155 2.08 -6.19 -1.93
CA LEU A 155 1.58 -6.94 -3.08
C LEU A 155 0.24 -7.58 -2.71
N ARG A 156 -0.78 -7.41 -3.56
CA ARG A 156 -2.16 -7.78 -3.24
C ARG A 156 -2.84 -8.52 -4.39
N ASN A 157 -3.69 -9.49 -4.06
CA ASN A 157 -4.60 -10.13 -5.02
C ASN A 157 -5.89 -9.29 -5.15
N PRO A 158 -6.15 -8.65 -6.31
CA PRO A 158 -7.28 -7.73 -6.45
C PRO A 158 -8.63 -8.42 -6.24
N LYS A 159 -8.76 -9.70 -6.60
CA LYS A 159 -10.01 -10.45 -6.42
C LYS A 159 -10.31 -10.74 -4.95
N ILE A 160 -9.28 -11.04 -4.16
CA ILE A 160 -9.44 -11.25 -2.72
C ILE A 160 -9.68 -9.92 -2.02
N MET A 161 -9.01 -8.83 -2.41
CA MET A 161 -9.28 -7.50 -1.84
C MET A 161 -10.72 -7.06 -2.13
N GLU A 162 -11.21 -7.23 -3.36
CA GLU A 162 -12.63 -6.98 -3.70
C GLU A 162 -13.59 -7.79 -2.84
N TYR A 163 -13.33 -9.09 -2.74
CA TYR A 163 -14.15 -10.01 -1.94
C TYR A 163 -14.25 -9.55 -0.48
N ILE A 164 -13.13 -9.15 0.13
CA ILE A 164 -13.08 -8.63 1.49
C ILE A 164 -13.90 -7.33 1.59
N CYS A 165 -13.69 -6.37 0.69
CA CYS A 165 -14.42 -5.10 0.68
C CYS A 165 -15.94 -5.30 0.55
N ARG A 166 -16.37 -6.25 -0.27
CA ARG A 166 -17.78 -6.54 -0.52
C ARG A 166 -18.47 -7.20 0.67
N LEU A 167 -17.75 -8.06 1.39
CA LEU A 167 -18.34 -8.81 2.51
C LEU A 167 -18.24 -8.11 3.86
N TYR A 168 -17.21 -7.30 4.06
CA TYR A 168 -16.88 -6.77 5.38
C TYR A 168 -16.75 -5.24 5.34
N GLY A 169 -17.67 -4.57 6.00
CA GLY A 169 -17.63 -3.11 6.16
C GLY A 169 -16.72 -2.66 7.32
N TRP A 170 -16.44 -1.38 7.39
CA TRP A 170 -15.66 -0.77 8.47
C TRP A 170 -16.29 -0.91 9.87
N SER A 171 -17.62 -1.03 9.94
CA SER A 171 -18.34 -1.12 11.21
C SER A 171 -18.11 -2.40 12.01
N SER A 172 -17.67 -3.48 11.34
CA SER A 172 -17.51 -4.79 11.99
C SER A 172 -16.26 -4.90 12.87
N ASP A 173 -15.28 -3.98 12.72
CA ASP A 173 -13.95 -4.13 13.32
C ASP A 173 -13.59 -3.07 14.35
N LEU A 174 -14.42 -2.06 14.56
CA LEU A 174 -14.17 -1.03 15.58
C LEU A 174 -13.96 -1.63 16.97
N GLN A 175 -14.70 -2.70 17.31
CA GLN A 175 -14.52 -3.41 18.58
C GLN A 175 -13.21 -4.22 18.61
N ASP A 176 -12.81 -4.82 17.49
CA ASP A 176 -11.58 -5.59 17.41
C ASP A 176 -10.34 -4.70 17.46
N LEU A 177 -10.39 -3.51 16.86
CA LEU A 177 -9.33 -2.51 16.95
C LEU A 177 -9.15 -1.97 18.38
N MET A 178 -10.22 -1.84 19.14
CA MET A 178 -10.16 -1.47 20.57
C MET A 178 -9.51 -2.55 21.44
N VAL A 179 -9.64 -3.83 21.07
CA VAL A 179 -9.00 -4.96 21.78
C VAL A 179 -7.48 -5.02 21.53
N VAL A 180 -7.01 -4.54 20.38
CA VAL A 180 -5.56 -4.50 20.07
C VAL A 180 -4.83 -3.32 20.73
N GLY A 181 -5.55 -2.40 21.37
CA GLY A 181 -5.15 -1.58 22.53
C GLY A 181 -4.08 -0.50 22.34
N GLN A 182 -3.50 -0.25 21.16
CA GLN A 182 -2.38 0.71 21.01
C GLN A 182 -2.41 1.54 19.72
N TYR A 183 -3.57 1.76 19.09
CA TYR A 183 -3.60 2.49 17.84
C TYR A 183 -3.95 3.98 18.03
N SER A 184 -3.19 4.84 17.34
CA SER A 184 -3.56 6.24 17.14
C SER A 184 -4.86 6.34 16.33
N THR A 185 -5.54 7.48 16.35
CA THR A 185 -6.73 7.73 15.51
C THR A 185 -6.49 7.41 14.04
N ALA A 186 -5.27 7.63 13.53
CA ALA A 186 -4.85 7.28 12.18
C ALA A 186 -4.96 5.78 11.88
N SER A 187 -4.66 4.91 12.84
CA SER A 187 -4.68 3.46 12.68
C SER A 187 -6.10 2.90 12.46
N PHE A 188 -7.14 3.61 12.92
CA PHE A 188 -8.53 3.21 12.67
C PHE A 188 -8.96 3.28 11.21
N PHE A 189 -8.21 4.00 10.37
CA PHE A 189 -8.54 4.21 8.95
C PHE A 189 -7.55 3.57 8.00
N ALA A 190 -6.49 2.95 8.51
CA ALA A 190 -5.46 2.36 7.69
C ALA A 190 -6.00 1.12 6.95
N GLU A 191 -5.93 1.14 5.63
CA GLU A 191 -6.49 0.10 4.79
C GLU A 191 -5.74 -1.24 4.93
N ASP A 192 -4.46 -1.19 5.29
CA ASP A 192 -3.64 -2.36 5.57
C ASP A 192 -4.12 -3.10 6.82
N ILE A 193 -4.46 -2.37 7.87
CA ILE A 193 -5.11 -2.94 9.06
C ILE A 193 -6.49 -3.51 8.70
N PHE A 194 -7.27 -2.79 7.89
CA PHE A 194 -8.56 -3.26 7.39
C PHE A 194 -8.44 -4.63 6.74
N PHE A 195 -7.52 -4.82 5.81
CA PHE A 195 -7.35 -6.08 5.09
C PHE A 195 -6.75 -7.18 5.98
N CYS A 196 -5.64 -6.90 6.67
CA CYS A 196 -4.97 -7.90 7.49
C CYS A 196 -5.89 -8.47 8.57
N LEU A 197 -6.62 -7.62 9.31
CA LEU A 197 -7.56 -8.10 10.34
C LEU A 197 -8.64 -9.02 9.79
N ARG A 198 -9.21 -8.70 8.62
CA ARG A 198 -10.25 -9.53 8.01
C ARG A 198 -9.69 -10.85 7.49
N MET A 199 -8.51 -10.83 6.89
CA MET A 199 -7.83 -12.05 6.47
C MET A 199 -7.56 -12.96 7.67
N ILE A 200 -7.07 -12.42 8.78
CA ILE A 200 -6.78 -13.18 10.01
C ILE A 200 -8.07 -13.69 10.67
N LYS A 201 -9.05 -12.82 10.84
CA LYS A 201 -10.29 -13.13 11.58
C LYS A 201 -11.17 -14.12 10.85
N TYR A 202 -11.34 -13.91 9.54
CA TYR A 202 -12.29 -14.64 8.71
C TYR A 202 -11.64 -15.65 7.76
N ASN A 203 -10.32 -15.79 7.82
CA ASN A 203 -9.56 -16.62 6.89
C ASN A 203 -9.85 -16.27 5.41
N ALA A 204 -9.93 -14.97 5.12
CA ALA A 204 -10.32 -14.44 3.82
C ALA A 204 -9.10 -14.23 2.93
N GLY A 205 -8.55 -15.34 2.39
CA GLY A 205 -7.33 -15.32 1.59
C GLY A 205 -6.06 -15.68 2.37
N ILE A 206 -4.92 -15.66 1.70
CA ILE A 206 -3.61 -16.07 2.22
C ILE A 206 -2.80 -14.83 2.58
N LEU A 207 -2.77 -14.46 3.86
CA LEU A 207 -1.84 -13.45 4.39
C LEU A 207 -0.45 -14.08 4.54
N ALA A 208 0.58 -13.39 4.03
CA ALA A 208 1.95 -13.89 4.11
C ALA A 208 2.39 -14.12 5.57
N PRO A 209 3.06 -15.24 5.89
CA PRO A 209 3.64 -15.44 7.22
C PRO A 209 4.78 -14.44 7.47
N LEU A 210 5.14 -14.25 8.75
CA LEU A 210 6.15 -13.27 9.18
C LEU A 210 7.45 -13.37 8.39
N GLU A 211 7.96 -14.58 8.14
CA GLU A 211 9.23 -14.77 7.45
C GLU A 211 9.17 -14.40 5.95
N ALA A 212 8.03 -14.59 5.29
CA ALA A 212 7.83 -14.11 3.93
C ALA A 212 7.65 -12.59 3.89
N SER A 213 6.91 -12.02 4.85
CA SER A 213 6.73 -10.58 5.02
C SER A 213 8.08 -9.84 5.18
N LYS A 214 9.00 -10.35 6.01
CA LYS A 214 10.37 -9.82 6.18
C LYS A 214 11.18 -9.87 4.89
N LYS A 215 11.04 -10.92 4.10
CA LYS A 215 11.73 -11.06 2.80
C LYS A 215 11.14 -10.13 1.74
N PHE A 216 9.86 -9.81 1.83
CA PHE A 216 9.20 -8.91 0.90
C PHE A 216 9.55 -7.45 1.17
N SER A 217 9.35 -6.97 2.39
CA SER A 217 9.58 -5.55 2.72
C SER A 217 9.97 -5.37 4.17
N CYS A 218 10.74 -4.31 4.44
CA CYS A 218 11.02 -3.86 5.79
C CYS A 218 10.57 -2.41 6.02
N GLU A 219 10.33 -2.06 7.27
CA GLU A 219 10.04 -0.70 7.72
C GLU A 219 10.97 -0.31 8.87
N SER A 220 10.98 -1.06 9.95
CA SER A 220 11.76 -0.77 11.16
C SER A 220 12.97 -1.67 11.36
N LYS A 221 13.06 -2.78 10.64
CA LYS A 221 14.16 -3.74 10.73
C LYS A 221 14.44 -4.37 9.38
N HIS A 222 15.63 -4.15 8.86
CA HIS A 222 16.09 -4.73 7.60
C HIS A 222 16.75 -6.10 7.80
N GLU A 223 16.47 -7.03 6.87
CA GLU A 223 17.18 -8.29 6.74
C GLU A 223 17.78 -8.39 5.33
N LEU A 224 18.98 -8.95 5.22
CA LEU A 224 19.65 -9.11 3.93
C LEU A 224 18.79 -9.96 2.97
N GLY A 225 18.67 -9.50 1.72
CA GLY A 225 17.86 -10.18 0.71
C GLY A 225 16.40 -9.76 0.67
N THR A 226 15.96 -8.80 1.49
CA THR A 226 14.63 -8.19 1.40
C THR A 226 14.40 -7.59 0.01
N LEU A 227 13.22 -7.80 -0.59
CA LEU A 227 12.87 -7.27 -1.91
C LEU A 227 12.83 -5.74 -1.93
N GLY A 228 12.33 -5.12 -0.87
CA GLY A 228 12.19 -3.68 -0.79
C GLY A 228 12.00 -3.15 0.62
N TYR A 229 11.70 -1.86 0.71
CA TYR A 229 11.40 -1.20 1.98
C TYR A 229 10.32 -0.15 1.84
N HIS A 230 9.70 0.20 2.96
CA HIS A 230 8.81 1.34 3.09
C HIS A 230 9.21 2.16 4.30
N ARG A 231 9.34 3.50 4.11
CA ARG A 231 9.49 4.50 5.17
C ARG A 231 10.62 4.24 6.19
N ILE A 232 11.69 3.57 5.78
CA ILE A 232 12.79 3.20 6.70
C ILE A 232 13.45 4.40 7.37
N SER A 233 13.48 5.58 6.72
CA SER A 233 14.02 6.81 7.30
C SER A 233 13.29 7.31 8.55
N ALA A 234 12.08 6.81 8.82
CA ALA A 234 11.35 7.11 10.06
C ALA A 234 11.85 6.30 11.27
N TYR A 235 12.59 5.20 11.03
CA TYR A 235 12.95 4.23 12.06
C TYR A 235 14.45 3.93 12.10
N MET A 236 15.21 4.28 11.06
CA MET A 236 16.63 3.98 10.90
C MET A 236 17.44 5.26 10.73
N THR A 237 18.70 5.22 11.12
CA THR A 237 19.65 6.31 10.90
C THR A 237 20.00 6.44 9.41
N GLU A 238 20.51 7.60 8.98
CA GLU A 238 20.95 7.81 7.60
C GLU A 238 22.02 6.81 7.17
N ASP A 239 22.93 6.44 8.08
CA ASP A 239 24.01 5.48 7.78
C ASP A 239 23.47 4.05 7.58
N GLU A 240 22.46 3.64 8.36
CA GLU A 240 21.78 2.37 8.15
C GLU A 240 21.04 2.35 6.81
N VAL A 241 20.32 3.42 6.46
CA VAL A 241 19.63 3.54 5.17
C VAL A 241 20.62 3.48 4.00
N LYS A 242 21.72 4.22 4.06
CA LYS A 242 22.79 4.16 3.05
C LYS A 242 23.43 2.77 2.95
N SER A 243 23.63 2.11 4.09
CA SER A 243 24.19 0.74 4.11
C SER A 243 23.26 -0.23 3.38
N ILE A 244 21.93 -0.13 3.60
CA ILE A 244 20.95 -0.95 2.88
C ILE A 244 21.04 -0.69 1.38
N GLN A 245 20.98 0.56 0.94
CA GLN A 245 21.05 0.92 -0.47
C GLN A 245 22.33 0.44 -1.16
N ASN A 246 23.47 0.50 -0.47
CA ASN A 246 24.77 0.07 -1.00
C ASN A 246 24.90 -1.46 -1.12
N GLN A 247 24.09 -2.25 -0.43
CA GLN A 247 24.12 -3.73 -0.54
C GLN A 247 23.51 -4.24 -1.86
N TYR A 248 22.77 -3.40 -2.58
CA TYR A 248 22.03 -3.75 -3.79
C TYR A 248 22.51 -2.96 -5.03
N ASN A 249 23.53 -2.11 -4.89
CA ASN A 249 24.21 -1.41 -5.99
C ASN A 249 25.49 -2.16 -6.38
#